data_3fabf4fbb0bdbd7fafb6afd05b0fac45
#
_entry.id   3fabf4fbb0bdbd7fafb6afd05b0fac45
#
_cell.length_a   1.000
_cell.length_b   1.000
_cell.length_c   1.000
_cell.angle_alpha   90.00
_cell.angle_beta   90.00
_cell.angle_gamma   90.00
#
_symmetry.space_group_name_H-M   'P 1'
#
loop_
_entity.id
_entity.type
_entity.pdbx_description
1 polymer ?
#
loop_
_entity_poly.entity_id
_entity_poly.type
_entity_poly.pdbx_seq_one_letter_code
_entity_poly.pdbx_strand_id
1 'polypeptide(L)'
;TNKFLANLFRTALKENKVDPNYVQFINKRDRKIVDFMLSKMGKYIDVIIPRGGKTLVKKVQEFSSVPIIGHLEGICHTYIDKDADLNMAKKVVHNAKLRNTSICGATETVLMHKKIVKKFCNPILNNLEKNNCKIYADETIRRHYKGKSNLAKKKDWSTEYLSAKISVKSVSNLDQAISHVNKYGTMHTDCIITKNKKNAGIFLKKINSSIAIHNASTQFADGGEFGFGGEVGISTNK
;
A
#
# COMPACT_ATOMS: atom_id res chain seq x y z
N THR A 1 19.40 -5.23 -20.34
CA THR A 1 19.44 -4.14 -19.34
C THR A 1 20.07 -4.63 -18.02
N ASN A 2 19.52 -5.63 -17.33
CA ASN A 2 20.01 -6.08 -16.00
C ASN A 2 21.49 -6.54 -16.03
N LYS A 3 21.91 -7.29 -17.04
CA LYS A 3 23.32 -7.67 -17.22
C LYS A 3 24.26 -6.47 -17.33
N PHE A 4 23.84 -5.45 -18.08
CA PHE A 4 24.61 -4.21 -18.24
C PHE A 4 24.76 -3.50 -16.89
N LEU A 5 23.68 -3.34 -16.15
CA LEU A 5 23.70 -2.73 -14.82
C LEU A 5 24.58 -3.51 -13.84
N ALA A 6 24.46 -4.84 -13.79
CA ALA A 6 25.30 -5.67 -12.94
C ALA A 6 26.79 -5.51 -13.27
N ASN A 7 27.13 -5.46 -14.56
CA ASN A 7 28.52 -5.22 -14.98
C ASN A 7 29.00 -3.81 -14.59
N LEU A 8 28.17 -2.78 -14.72
CA LEU A 8 28.51 -1.42 -14.32
C LEU A 8 28.80 -1.36 -12.81
N PHE A 9 27.96 -1.96 -11.96
CA PHE A 9 28.21 -2.05 -10.53
C PHE A 9 29.53 -2.79 -10.23
N ARG A 10 29.79 -3.91 -10.89
CA ARG A 10 31.04 -4.67 -10.70
C ARG A 10 32.29 -3.89 -11.12
N THR A 11 32.18 -3.09 -12.18
CA THR A 11 33.27 -2.18 -12.59
C THR A 11 33.52 -1.13 -11.53
N ALA A 12 32.47 -0.44 -11.07
CA ALA A 12 32.59 0.57 -10.01
C ALA A 12 33.17 -0.01 -8.70
N LEU A 13 32.79 -1.22 -8.30
CA LEU A 13 33.37 -1.91 -7.14
C LEU A 13 34.90 -2.11 -7.33
N LYS A 14 35.33 -2.61 -8.49
CA LYS A 14 36.76 -2.80 -8.80
C LYS A 14 37.55 -1.49 -8.75
N GLU A 15 37.03 -0.44 -9.35
CA GLU A 15 37.65 0.90 -9.35
C GLU A 15 37.84 1.44 -7.94
N ASN A 16 36.92 1.12 -7.03
CA ASN A 16 36.99 1.48 -5.62
C ASN A 16 37.69 0.43 -4.73
N LYS A 17 38.41 -0.55 -5.31
CA LYS A 17 39.12 -1.62 -4.60
C LYS A 17 38.20 -2.49 -3.70
N VAL A 18 36.95 -2.63 -4.07
CA VAL A 18 35.99 -3.51 -3.41
C VAL A 18 35.80 -4.79 -4.23
N ASP A 19 35.60 -5.94 -3.56
CA ASP A 19 35.40 -7.21 -4.25
C ASP A 19 34.18 -7.15 -5.17
N PRO A 20 34.33 -7.36 -6.50
CA PRO A 20 33.20 -7.29 -7.45
C PRO A 20 32.18 -8.42 -7.23
N ASN A 21 32.49 -9.44 -6.43
CA ASN A 21 31.58 -10.54 -6.12
C ASN A 21 30.48 -10.14 -5.11
N TYR A 22 30.57 -8.96 -4.50
CA TYR A 22 29.43 -8.40 -3.75
C TYR A 22 28.18 -8.21 -4.61
N VAL A 23 28.34 -8.03 -5.94
CA VAL A 23 27.21 -7.97 -6.88
C VAL A 23 27.29 -9.14 -7.85
N GLN A 24 26.37 -10.07 -7.74
CA GLN A 24 26.30 -11.25 -8.59
C GLN A 24 25.06 -11.17 -9.50
N PHE A 25 25.16 -11.72 -10.69
CA PHE A 25 24.07 -11.74 -11.66
C PHE A 25 23.96 -13.11 -12.35
N ILE A 26 22.78 -13.71 -12.27
CA ILE A 26 22.47 -14.96 -12.96
C ILE A 26 22.06 -14.65 -14.39
N ASN A 27 22.98 -14.89 -15.33
CA ASN A 27 22.77 -14.62 -16.77
C ASN A 27 22.02 -15.78 -17.48
N LYS A 28 20.89 -16.21 -16.90
CA LYS A 28 20.01 -17.22 -17.48
C LYS A 28 18.54 -16.81 -17.25
N ARG A 29 17.68 -17.11 -18.21
CA ARG A 29 16.24 -16.75 -18.17
C ARG A 29 15.33 -17.91 -17.77
N ASP A 30 15.89 -19.06 -17.43
CA ASP A 30 15.13 -20.24 -17.04
C ASP A 30 14.50 -20.04 -15.65
N ARG A 31 13.19 -20.14 -15.56
CA ARG A 31 12.44 -20.04 -14.32
C ARG A 31 12.75 -21.16 -13.32
N LYS A 32 13.24 -22.31 -13.78
CA LYS A 32 13.73 -23.40 -12.91
C LYS A 32 14.86 -22.97 -11.99
N ILE A 33 15.62 -21.94 -12.37
CA ILE A 33 16.66 -21.37 -11.52
C ILE A 33 16.06 -20.70 -10.28
N VAL A 34 14.93 -20.00 -10.44
CA VAL A 34 14.19 -19.42 -9.32
C VAL A 34 13.75 -20.54 -8.37
N ASP A 35 13.21 -21.64 -8.89
CA ASP A 35 12.80 -22.79 -8.09
C ASP A 35 13.97 -23.41 -7.32
N PHE A 36 15.12 -23.53 -7.97
CA PHE A 36 16.34 -24.02 -7.35
C PHE A 36 16.81 -23.07 -6.23
N MET A 37 16.83 -21.75 -6.48
CA MET A 37 17.19 -20.75 -5.46
C MET A 37 16.28 -20.83 -4.25
N LEU A 38 14.95 -20.94 -4.47
CA LEU A 38 13.97 -20.99 -3.39
C LEU A 38 14.10 -22.25 -2.52
N SER A 39 14.40 -23.40 -3.13
CA SER A 39 14.29 -24.71 -2.46
C SER A 39 15.64 -25.34 -2.08
N LYS A 40 16.76 -24.97 -2.73
CA LYS A 40 18.06 -25.67 -2.57
C LYS A 40 19.22 -24.78 -2.14
N MET A 41 19.03 -23.45 -2.13
CA MET A 41 20.11 -22.51 -1.82
C MET A 41 20.04 -21.90 -0.42
N GLY A 42 19.27 -22.45 0.51
CA GLY A 42 19.13 -21.92 1.87
C GLY A 42 20.44 -21.86 2.69
N LYS A 43 21.52 -22.54 2.24
CA LYS A 43 22.86 -22.39 2.83
C LYS A 43 23.64 -21.17 2.32
N TYR A 44 23.15 -20.54 1.24
CA TYR A 44 23.86 -19.47 0.52
C TYR A 44 23.03 -18.19 0.42
N ILE A 45 21.74 -18.25 0.76
CA ILE A 45 20.81 -17.11 0.69
C ILE A 45 20.19 -16.93 2.07
N ASP A 46 20.41 -15.78 2.67
CA ASP A 46 19.86 -15.43 3.99
C ASP A 46 18.46 -14.83 3.88
N VAL A 47 18.16 -14.07 2.79
CA VAL A 47 16.90 -13.41 2.59
C VAL A 47 16.57 -13.25 1.10
N ILE A 48 15.29 -13.36 0.76
CA ILE A 48 14.80 -13.12 -0.61
C ILE A 48 13.89 -11.89 -0.62
N ILE A 49 14.16 -10.96 -1.54
CA ILE A 49 13.36 -9.77 -1.78
C ILE A 49 12.77 -9.88 -3.19
N PRO A 50 11.53 -10.41 -3.34
CA PRO A 50 10.96 -10.61 -4.65
C PRO A 50 10.57 -9.29 -5.30
N ARG A 51 10.89 -9.14 -6.58
CA ARG A 51 10.45 -8.03 -7.43
C ARG A 51 9.83 -8.58 -8.70
N GLY A 52 8.55 -8.30 -8.91
CA GLY A 52 7.81 -8.77 -10.08
C GLY A 52 6.31 -8.79 -9.86
N GLY A 53 5.57 -9.41 -10.78
CA GLY A 53 4.11 -9.53 -10.67
C GLY A 53 3.66 -10.52 -9.59
N LYS A 54 2.37 -10.47 -9.24
CA LYS A 54 1.73 -11.26 -8.18
C LYS A 54 2.07 -12.76 -8.24
N THR A 55 2.11 -13.34 -9.45
CA THR A 55 2.44 -14.77 -9.64
C THR A 55 3.82 -15.14 -9.13
N LEU A 56 4.83 -14.28 -9.37
CA LEU A 56 6.18 -14.51 -8.87
C LEU A 56 6.24 -14.36 -7.35
N VAL A 57 5.68 -13.28 -6.82
CA VAL A 57 5.70 -13.01 -5.37
C VAL A 57 4.99 -14.13 -4.61
N LYS A 58 3.81 -14.56 -5.09
CA LYS A 58 3.06 -15.69 -4.52
C LYS A 58 3.91 -16.98 -4.53
N LYS A 59 4.54 -17.29 -5.67
CA LYS A 59 5.42 -18.44 -5.77
C LYS A 59 6.58 -18.40 -4.77
N VAL A 60 7.21 -17.22 -4.62
CA VAL A 60 8.28 -17.03 -3.64
C VAL A 60 7.77 -17.27 -2.22
N GLN A 61 6.59 -16.73 -1.87
CA GLN A 61 6.00 -16.92 -0.54
C GLN A 61 5.61 -18.39 -0.24
N GLU A 62 5.17 -19.13 -1.25
CA GLU A 62 4.74 -20.53 -1.08
C GLU A 62 5.92 -21.52 -1.03
N PHE A 63 7.01 -21.26 -1.74
CA PHE A 63 8.06 -22.25 -1.96
C PHE A 63 9.44 -21.88 -1.37
N SER A 64 9.60 -20.70 -0.80
CA SER A 64 10.88 -20.30 -0.22
C SER A 64 11.17 -21.04 1.08
N SER A 65 12.37 -21.60 1.17
CA SER A 65 12.93 -22.16 2.39
C SER A 65 13.72 -21.15 3.23
N VAL A 66 13.80 -19.88 2.79
CA VAL A 66 14.51 -18.80 3.49
C VAL A 66 13.56 -17.61 3.73
N PRO A 67 13.88 -16.73 4.68
CA PRO A 67 13.08 -15.55 4.98
C PRO A 67 12.82 -14.67 3.75
N ILE A 68 11.63 -14.08 3.69
CA ILE A 68 11.20 -13.22 2.57
C ILE A 68 10.86 -11.84 3.10
N ILE A 69 11.39 -10.80 2.44
CA ILE A 69 10.95 -9.41 2.63
C ILE A 69 10.12 -9.01 1.40
N GLY A 70 8.80 -8.91 1.56
CA GLY A 70 7.91 -8.56 0.47
C GLY A 70 6.44 -8.61 0.83
N HIS A 71 5.60 -8.12 -0.07
CA HIS A 71 4.14 -8.18 0.01
C HIS A 71 3.54 -8.59 -1.33
N LEU A 72 2.35 -9.14 -1.30
CA LEU A 72 1.65 -9.59 -2.52
C LEU A 72 0.83 -8.46 -3.14
N GLU A 73 0.13 -7.69 -2.30
CA GLU A 73 -0.78 -6.61 -2.68
C GLU A 73 -0.71 -5.47 -1.66
N GLY A 74 -1.03 -4.26 -2.11
CA GLY A 74 -1.15 -3.06 -1.28
C GLY A 74 -2.59 -2.54 -1.24
N ILE A 75 -3.51 -3.18 -0.49
CA ILE A 75 -4.87 -2.68 -0.29
C ILE A 75 -4.88 -1.76 0.92
N CYS A 76 -4.44 -0.53 0.70
CA CYS A 76 -4.33 0.49 1.74
C CYS A 76 -5.67 1.22 1.99
N HIS A 77 -5.91 1.61 3.24
CA HIS A 77 -7.12 2.34 3.64
C HIS A 77 -6.80 3.70 4.23
N THR A 78 -7.71 4.65 4.01
CA THR A 78 -7.73 5.93 4.72
C THR A 78 -9.07 6.07 5.45
N TYR A 79 -9.04 6.03 6.79
CA TYR A 79 -10.22 6.26 7.61
C TYR A 79 -10.34 7.72 8.01
N ILE A 80 -11.48 8.34 7.70
CA ILE A 80 -11.84 9.70 8.07
C ILE A 80 -12.78 9.62 9.28
N ASP A 81 -12.25 9.94 10.45
CA ASP A 81 -12.99 9.91 11.71
C ASP A 81 -13.97 11.09 11.83
N LYS A 82 -14.94 10.99 12.74
CA LYS A 82 -15.92 12.06 13.02
C LYS A 82 -15.27 13.39 13.44
N ASP A 83 -14.10 13.32 14.08
CA ASP A 83 -13.35 14.46 14.59
C ASP A 83 -12.25 14.91 13.60
N ALA A 84 -12.36 14.54 12.32
CA ALA A 84 -11.41 14.93 11.28
C ALA A 84 -11.58 16.41 10.87
N ASP A 85 -10.48 16.99 10.40
CA ASP A 85 -10.51 18.26 9.68
C ASP A 85 -10.81 18.03 8.19
N LEU A 86 -11.76 18.78 7.64
CA LEU A 86 -12.16 18.61 6.23
C LEU A 86 -11.03 18.93 5.25
N ASN A 87 -10.28 19.99 5.48
CA ASN A 87 -9.21 20.41 4.57
C ASN A 87 -8.06 19.41 4.62
N MET A 88 -7.69 18.93 5.81
CA MET A 88 -6.74 17.85 6.00
C MET A 88 -7.20 16.58 5.26
N ALA A 89 -8.44 16.14 5.50
CA ALA A 89 -9.00 14.94 4.85
C ALA A 89 -8.97 15.04 3.32
N LYS A 90 -9.35 16.19 2.78
CA LYS A 90 -9.32 16.46 1.33
C LYS A 90 -7.91 16.36 0.75
N LYS A 91 -6.91 16.98 1.41
CA LYS A 91 -5.50 16.95 0.98
C LYS A 91 -4.90 15.55 1.08
N VAL A 92 -5.11 14.88 2.21
CA VAL A 92 -4.56 13.55 2.46
C VAL A 92 -5.14 12.51 1.50
N VAL A 93 -6.47 12.46 1.34
CA VAL A 93 -7.12 11.51 0.42
C VAL A 93 -6.70 11.76 -1.04
N HIS A 94 -6.60 13.02 -1.46
CA HIS A 94 -6.13 13.37 -2.80
C HIS A 94 -4.70 12.85 -3.03
N ASN A 95 -3.78 13.18 -2.14
CA ASN A 95 -2.40 12.74 -2.24
C ASN A 95 -2.29 11.21 -2.16
N ALA A 96 -2.95 10.58 -1.18
CA ALA A 96 -2.90 9.14 -0.94
C ALA A 96 -3.44 8.32 -2.12
N LYS A 97 -4.33 8.88 -2.95
CA LYS A 97 -4.84 8.18 -4.15
C LYS A 97 -4.16 8.62 -5.44
N LEU A 98 -3.91 9.91 -5.62
CA LEU A 98 -3.62 10.48 -6.94
C LEU A 98 -2.17 10.92 -7.15
N ARG A 99 -1.32 10.98 -6.11
CA ARG A 99 0.11 11.27 -6.27
C ARG A 99 0.76 10.26 -7.23
N ASN A 100 0.53 8.97 -6.99
CA ASN A 100 0.87 7.88 -7.90
C ASN A 100 -0.14 6.74 -7.70
N THR A 101 -0.96 6.45 -8.71
CA THR A 101 -2.02 5.44 -8.62
C THR A 101 -1.52 4.01 -8.75
N SER A 102 -0.26 3.80 -9.17
CA SER A 102 0.29 2.49 -9.53
C SER A 102 1.24 1.91 -8.49
N ILE A 103 1.30 2.51 -7.29
CA ILE A 103 2.15 2.02 -6.19
C ILE A 103 1.31 1.35 -5.10
N CYS A 104 1.92 0.41 -4.39
CA CYS A 104 1.28 -0.36 -3.31
C CYS A 104 0.82 0.49 -2.12
N GLY A 105 1.42 1.67 -1.89
CA GLY A 105 1.00 2.64 -0.87
C GLY A 105 -0.19 3.51 -1.26
N ALA A 106 -0.74 3.39 -2.48
CA ALA A 106 -1.93 4.14 -2.88
C ALA A 106 -3.16 3.68 -2.08
N THR A 107 -3.93 4.63 -1.52
CA THR A 107 -5.20 4.31 -0.87
C THR A 107 -6.18 3.71 -1.87
N GLU A 108 -6.65 2.49 -1.60
CA GLU A 108 -7.64 1.80 -2.43
C GLU A 108 -9.06 1.91 -1.87
N THR A 109 -9.18 2.09 -0.55
CA THR A 109 -10.47 2.29 0.11
C THR A 109 -10.44 3.47 1.08
N VAL A 110 -11.41 4.37 0.95
CA VAL A 110 -11.71 5.41 1.96
C VAL A 110 -12.87 4.96 2.82
N LEU A 111 -12.65 4.93 4.13
CA LEU A 111 -13.71 4.75 5.12
C LEU A 111 -14.10 6.11 5.70
N MET A 112 -15.37 6.43 5.71
CA MET A 112 -15.88 7.71 6.20
C MET A 112 -16.85 7.50 7.34
N HIS A 113 -16.62 8.13 8.49
CA HIS A 113 -17.54 8.04 9.63
C HIS A 113 -18.91 8.62 9.26
N LYS A 114 -20.02 7.88 9.52
CA LYS A 114 -21.38 8.25 9.12
C LYS A 114 -21.79 9.69 9.50
N LYS A 115 -21.37 10.15 10.69
CA LYS A 115 -21.71 11.51 11.17
C LYS A 115 -21.19 12.65 10.29
N ILE A 116 -20.14 12.43 9.52
CA ILE A 116 -19.52 13.45 8.66
C ILE A 116 -19.82 13.28 7.17
N VAL A 117 -20.45 12.18 6.75
CA VAL A 117 -20.71 11.89 5.34
C VAL A 117 -21.39 13.06 4.65
N LYS A 118 -22.48 13.62 5.24
CA LYS A 118 -23.22 14.75 4.66
C LYS A 118 -22.32 15.96 4.37
N LYS A 119 -21.34 16.24 5.23
CA LYS A 119 -20.46 17.41 5.13
C LYS A 119 -19.21 17.14 4.28
N PHE A 120 -18.63 15.93 4.36
CA PHE A 120 -17.30 15.62 3.82
C PHE A 120 -17.36 14.95 2.45
N CYS A 121 -18.43 14.22 2.15
CA CYS A 121 -18.56 13.39 0.95
C CYS A 121 -18.30 14.19 -0.34
N ASN A 122 -19.11 15.21 -0.60
CA ASN A 122 -18.99 16.00 -1.83
C ASN A 122 -17.64 16.73 -1.97
N PRO A 123 -17.12 17.46 -0.97
CA PRO A 123 -15.83 18.13 -1.10
C PRO A 123 -14.66 17.20 -1.40
N ILE A 124 -14.65 15.99 -0.83
CA ILE A 124 -13.58 15.00 -1.04
C ILE A 124 -13.75 14.31 -2.38
N LEU A 125 -14.93 13.77 -2.66
CA LEU A 125 -15.16 12.96 -3.85
C LEU A 125 -15.18 13.77 -5.14
N ASN A 126 -15.70 15.01 -5.12
CA ASN A 126 -15.62 15.92 -6.27
C ASN A 126 -14.15 16.22 -6.65
N ASN A 127 -13.26 16.31 -5.65
CA ASN A 127 -11.83 16.51 -5.93
C ASN A 127 -11.24 15.30 -6.66
N LEU A 128 -11.60 14.08 -6.26
CA LEU A 128 -11.14 12.85 -6.92
C LEU A 128 -11.75 12.72 -8.33
N GLU A 129 -13.05 12.98 -8.48
CA GLU A 129 -13.74 12.90 -9.76
C GLU A 129 -13.19 13.89 -10.80
N LYS A 130 -12.91 15.13 -10.39
CA LYS A 130 -12.27 16.15 -11.24
C LYS A 130 -10.91 15.72 -11.79
N ASN A 131 -10.23 14.80 -11.11
CA ASN A 131 -8.97 14.19 -11.54
C ASN A 131 -9.20 12.78 -12.16
N ASN A 132 -10.37 12.55 -12.76
CA ASN A 132 -10.73 11.32 -13.48
C ASN A 132 -10.69 10.03 -12.62
N CYS A 133 -10.80 10.16 -11.29
CA CYS A 133 -10.86 9.00 -10.41
C CYS A 133 -12.29 8.40 -10.41
N LYS A 134 -12.41 7.13 -10.79
CA LYS A 134 -13.69 6.41 -10.74
C LYS A 134 -14.01 5.99 -9.31
N ILE A 135 -15.21 6.33 -8.84
CA ILE A 135 -15.64 6.09 -7.46
C ILE A 135 -16.60 4.90 -7.41
N TYR A 136 -16.29 3.95 -6.53
CA TYR A 136 -17.17 2.84 -6.13
C TYR A 136 -17.59 3.06 -4.69
N ALA A 137 -18.88 3.28 -4.44
CA ALA A 137 -19.34 3.72 -3.14
C ALA A 137 -20.49 2.85 -2.60
N ASP A 138 -20.58 2.73 -1.27
CA ASP A 138 -21.74 2.13 -0.65
C ASP A 138 -23.00 2.99 -0.82
N GLU A 139 -24.16 2.44 -0.50
CA GLU A 139 -25.44 3.15 -0.66
C GLU A 139 -25.51 4.43 0.16
N THR A 140 -24.93 4.45 1.36
CA THR A 140 -24.95 5.64 2.22
C THR A 140 -24.14 6.78 1.60
N ILE A 141 -22.97 6.51 1.09
CA ILE A 141 -22.15 7.50 0.38
C ILE A 141 -22.88 7.97 -0.88
N ARG A 142 -23.43 7.06 -1.68
CA ARG A 142 -24.12 7.38 -2.92
C ARG A 142 -25.35 8.27 -2.72
N ARG A 143 -26.09 8.11 -1.62
CA ARG A 143 -27.23 9.00 -1.29
C ARG A 143 -26.81 10.45 -1.03
N HIS A 144 -25.58 10.68 -0.60
CA HIS A 144 -25.08 12.01 -0.25
C HIS A 144 -24.15 12.60 -1.32
N TYR A 145 -23.55 11.77 -2.14
CA TYR A 145 -22.67 12.19 -3.22
C TYR A 145 -23.47 12.59 -4.45
N LYS A 146 -23.28 13.83 -4.92
CA LYS A 146 -24.00 14.38 -6.07
C LYS A 146 -23.33 14.09 -7.43
N GLY A 147 -22.07 13.63 -7.42
CA GLY A 147 -21.31 13.30 -8.63
C GLY A 147 -21.51 11.84 -9.08
N LYS A 148 -20.70 11.40 -10.04
CA LYS A 148 -20.79 10.05 -10.62
C LYS A 148 -20.14 9.00 -9.71
N SER A 149 -20.89 7.98 -9.33
CA SER A 149 -20.37 6.84 -8.59
C SER A 149 -21.06 5.54 -8.96
N ASN A 150 -20.31 4.45 -8.93
CA ASN A 150 -20.82 3.09 -9.07
C ASN A 150 -21.14 2.49 -7.71
N LEU A 151 -22.12 1.57 -7.65
CA LEU A 151 -22.35 0.81 -6.43
C LEU A 151 -21.18 -0.13 -6.18
N ALA A 152 -20.56 0.00 -5.01
CA ALA A 152 -19.49 -0.88 -4.59
C ALA A 152 -20.03 -2.29 -4.31
N LYS A 153 -19.35 -3.30 -4.83
CA LYS A 153 -19.63 -4.72 -4.60
C LYS A 153 -18.66 -5.28 -3.55
N LYS A 154 -18.94 -6.47 -3.01
CA LYS A 154 -18.08 -7.11 -2.00
C LYS A 154 -16.62 -7.23 -2.43
N LYS A 155 -16.37 -7.52 -3.71
CA LYS A 155 -15.03 -7.64 -4.30
C LYS A 155 -14.25 -6.31 -4.30
N ASP A 156 -14.94 -5.17 -4.38
CA ASP A 156 -14.28 -3.86 -4.46
C ASP A 156 -13.54 -3.53 -3.16
N TRP A 157 -13.98 -4.07 -2.02
CA TRP A 157 -13.29 -3.92 -0.73
C TRP A 157 -11.96 -4.68 -0.65
N SER A 158 -11.77 -5.70 -1.50
CA SER A 158 -10.56 -6.53 -1.57
C SER A 158 -9.84 -6.35 -2.90
N THR A 159 -9.96 -5.19 -3.54
CA THR A 159 -9.35 -4.91 -4.85
C THR A 159 -8.26 -3.87 -4.74
N GLU A 160 -7.05 -4.24 -5.12
CA GLU A 160 -5.98 -3.32 -5.43
C GLU A 160 -6.15 -2.85 -6.88
N TYR A 161 -6.61 -1.61 -7.06
CA TYR A 161 -6.93 -1.08 -8.40
C TYR A 161 -5.69 -0.70 -9.22
N LEU A 162 -4.63 -0.24 -8.58
CA LEU A 162 -3.41 0.29 -9.22
C LEU A 162 -3.71 1.30 -10.35
N SER A 163 -4.75 2.08 -10.20
CA SER A 163 -5.26 3.03 -11.18
C SER A 163 -6.12 4.10 -10.50
N ALA A 164 -6.56 5.11 -11.23
CA ALA A 164 -7.47 6.16 -10.72
C ALA A 164 -8.89 5.58 -10.49
N LYS A 165 -9.00 4.66 -9.53
CA LYS A 165 -10.24 4.06 -9.02
C LYS A 165 -10.14 3.96 -7.51
N ILE A 166 -11.25 4.16 -6.81
CA ILE A 166 -11.28 4.12 -5.34
C ILE A 166 -12.61 3.59 -4.84
N SER A 167 -12.55 2.78 -3.78
CA SER A 167 -13.73 2.37 -3.02
C SER A 167 -14.00 3.34 -1.87
N VAL A 168 -15.27 3.62 -1.59
CA VAL A 168 -15.66 4.54 -0.49
C VAL A 168 -16.79 3.92 0.31
N LYS A 169 -16.61 3.78 1.62
CA LYS A 169 -17.57 3.16 2.52
C LYS A 169 -17.85 4.01 3.73
N SER A 170 -19.12 4.04 4.15
CA SER A 170 -19.51 4.62 5.42
C SER A 170 -19.34 3.63 6.56
N VAL A 171 -18.84 4.10 7.71
CA VAL A 171 -18.69 3.30 8.93
C VAL A 171 -19.31 4.03 10.13
N SER A 172 -19.85 3.28 11.08
CA SER A 172 -20.60 3.86 12.22
C SER A 172 -19.67 4.39 13.32
N ASN A 173 -18.48 3.79 13.48
CA ASN A 173 -17.53 4.12 14.54
C ASN A 173 -16.11 3.63 14.18
N LEU A 174 -15.16 3.93 15.06
CA LEU A 174 -13.76 3.54 14.93
C LEU A 174 -13.56 2.01 14.89
N ASP A 175 -14.27 1.25 15.74
CA ASP A 175 -14.12 -0.21 15.78
C ASP A 175 -14.58 -0.86 14.48
N GLN A 176 -15.65 -0.36 13.87
CA GLN A 176 -16.09 -0.82 12.55
C GLN A 176 -15.07 -0.49 11.44
N ALA A 177 -14.41 0.68 11.53
CA ALA A 177 -13.33 1.03 10.61
C ALA A 177 -12.15 0.07 10.76
N ILE A 178 -11.68 -0.16 11.98
CA ILE A 178 -10.59 -1.09 12.30
C ILE A 178 -10.92 -2.51 11.82
N SER A 179 -12.14 -2.99 12.11
CA SER A 179 -12.59 -4.32 11.67
C SER A 179 -12.61 -4.44 10.15
N HIS A 180 -13.00 -3.37 9.44
CA HIS A 180 -12.99 -3.37 7.97
C HIS A 180 -11.56 -3.42 7.43
N VAL A 181 -10.66 -2.60 7.95
CA VAL A 181 -9.25 -2.57 7.53
C VAL A 181 -8.60 -3.93 7.79
N ASN A 182 -8.72 -4.48 9.00
CA ASN A 182 -8.12 -5.77 9.34
C ASN A 182 -8.70 -6.94 8.54
N LYS A 183 -9.96 -6.82 8.03
CA LYS A 183 -10.61 -7.85 7.22
C LYS A 183 -10.23 -7.80 5.74
N TYR A 184 -10.13 -6.61 5.16
CA TYR A 184 -10.00 -6.41 3.72
C TYR A 184 -8.63 -5.87 3.29
N GLY A 185 -7.88 -5.25 4.21
CA GLY A 185 -6.52 -4.79 3.98
C GLY A 185 -5.53 -5.95 3.88
N THR A 186 -4.38 -5.66 3.33
CA THR A 186 -3.28 -6.61 3.13
C THR A 186 -2.12 -6.36 4.08
N MET A 187 -2.37 -5.69 5.20
CA MET A 187 -1.38 -5.36 6.24
C MET A 187 -0.23 -4.46 5.73
N HIS A 188 -0.47 -3.72 4.65
CA HIS A 188 0.56 -2.84 4.08
C HIS A 188 0.62 -1.50 4.82
N THR A 189 -0.23 -0.55 4.47
CA THR A 189 -0.23 0.81 5.04
C THR A 189 -1.64 1.32 5.19
N ASP A 190 -2.01 1.76 6.39
CA ASP A 190 -3.34 2.32 6.64
C ASP A 190 -3.27 3.60 7.47
N CYS A 191 -4.19 4.53 7.19
CA CYS A 191 -4.21 5.87 7.79
C CYS A 191 -5.52 6.15 8.51
N ILE A 192 -5.42 6.88 9.62
CA ILE A 192 -6.54 7.58 10.25
C ILE A 192 -6.37 9.09 10.14
N ILE A 193 -7.44 9.80 9.76
CA ILE A 193 -7.51 11.26 9.78
C ILE A 193 -8.43 11.70 10.91
N THR A 194 -7.87 12.35 11.94
CA THR A 194 -8.63 12.79 13.12
C THR A 194 -7.86 13.86 13.93
N LYS A 195 -8.57 14.75 14.62
CA LYS A 195 -8.02 15.62 15.66
C LYS A 195 -8.04 14.94 17.05
N ASN A 196 -8.74 13.82 17.16
CA ASN A 196 -8.90 13.09 18.43
C ASN A 196 -7.69 12.17 18.67
N LYS A 197 -6.76 12.59 19.52
CA LYS A 197 -5.54 11.83 19.86
C LYS A 197 -5.82 10.44 20.42
N LYS A 198 -6.93 10.28 21.19
CA LYS A 198 -7.33 8.98 21.75
C LYS A 198 -7.72 8.01 20.64
N ASN A 199 -8.56 8.46 19.69
CA ASN A 199 -8.96 7.65 18.53
C ASN A 199 -7.75 7.32 17.65
N ALA A 200 -6.85 8.27 17.43
CA ALA A 200 -5.60 8.02 16.71
C ALA A 200 -4.77 6.92 17.40
N GLY A 201 -4.52 7.02 18.71
CA GLY A 201 -3.76 6.03 19.46
C GLY A 201 -4.41 4.63 19.44
N ILE A 202 -5.75 4.55 19.53
CA ILE A 202 -6.48 3.28 19.42
C ILE A 202 -6.31 2.67 18.02
N PHE A 203 -6.47 3.48 16.97
CA PHE A 203 -6.29 3.02 15.58
C PHE A 203 -4.88 2.47 15.36
N LEU A 204 -3.85 3.25 15.68
CA LEU A 204 -2.45 2.87 15.50
C LEU A 204 -2.07 1.57 16.22
N LYS A 205 -2.70 1.30 17.39
CA LYS A 205 -2.44 0.07 18.17
C LYS A 205 -3.20 -1.15 17.67
N LYS A 206 -4.41 -0.96 17.09
CA LYS A 206 -5.31 -2.06 16.73
C LYS A 206 -5.24 -2.46 15.24
N ILE A 207 -4.60 -1.66 14.40
CA ILE A 207 -4.38 -1.99 12.99
C ILE A 207 -3.22 -2.98 12.86
N ASN A 208 -3.42 -4.00 12.05
CA ASN A 208 -2.41 -5.04 11.80
C ASN A 208 -1.42 -4.68 10.69
N SER A 209 -1.41 -3.45 10.20
CA SER A 209 -0.58 -3.02 9.08
C SER A 209 0.87 -2.81 9.50
N SER A 210 1.80 -3.06 8.58
CA SER A 210 3.23 -2.80 8.77
C SER A 210 3.48 -1.33 9.07
N ILE A 211 2.69 -0.45 8.44
CA ILE A 211 2.76 1.00 8.67
C ILE A 211 1.35 1.52 8.97
N ALA A 212 1.17 2.09 10.16
CA ALA A 212 -0.05 2.76 10.58
C ALA A 212 0.22 4.26 10.76
N ILE A 213 -0.55 5.12 10.07
CA ILE A 213 -0.26 6.55 9.94
C ILE A 213 -1.41 7.39 10.51
N HIS A 214 -1.07 8.51 11.12
CA HIS A 214 -2.02 9.51 11.59
C HIS A 214 -1.84 10.83 10.83
N ASN A 215 -2.92 11.31 10.19
CA ASN A 215 -2.98 12.60 9.49
C ASN A 215 -1.96 12.79 8.35
N ALA A 216 -1.51 11.71 7.73
CA ALA A 216 -0.61 11.77 6.58
C ALA A 216 -1.04 10.78 5.49
N SER A 217 -0.52 10.98 4.29
CA SER A 217 -0.81 10.13 3.13
C SER A 217 -0.22 8.72 3.33
N THR A 218 -0.96 7.68 2.92
CA THR A 218 -0.43 6.31 2.88
C THR A 218 0.77 6.17 1.94
N GLN A 219 0.91 7.07 0.97
CA GLN A 219 2.08 7.13 0.07
C GLN A 219 3.32 7.77 0.70
N PHE A 220 3.23 8.23 1.95
CA PHE A 220 4.40 8.65 2.73
C PHE A 220 5.07 7.49 3.48
N ALA A 221 4.52 6.29 3.37
CA ALA A 221 5.15 5.05 3.83
C ALA A 221 6.37 4.73 2.95
N ASP A 222 7.43 5.51 3.12
CA ASP A 222 8.68 5.48 2.35
C ASP A 222 9.82 5.99 3.22
N GLY A 223 10.95 5.28 3.23
CA GLY A 223 12.11 5.65 4.00
C GLY A 223 12.66 7.03 3.66
N GLY A 224 12.57 7.44 2.39
CA GLY A 224 12.98 8.77 1.94
C GLY A 224 12.07 9.87 2.49
N GLU A 225 10.76 9.66 2.52
CA GLU A 225 9.79 10.62 3.08
C GLU A 225 9.96 10.80 4.60
N PHE A 226 10.36 9.75 5.31
CA PHE A 226 10.63 9.80 6.75
C PHE A 226 12.07 10.20 7.12
N GLY A 227 12.93 10.41 6.14
CA GLY A 227 14.34 10.78 6.38
C GLY A 227 15.22 9.61 6.84
N PHE A 228 14.80 8.35 6.63
CA PHE A 228 15.57 7.15 6.96
C PHE A 228 16.48 6.68 5.83
N GLY A 229 16.49 7.38 4.68
CA GLY A 229 17.25 7.01 3.50
C GLY A 229 16.48 6.12 2.54
N GLY A 230 17.21 5.31 1.75
CA GLY A 230 16.59 4.44 0.74
C GLY A 230 15.76 3.32 1.35
N GLU A 231 14.64 2.98 0.71
CA GLU A 231 13.80 1.84 1.05
C GLU A 231 13.91 0.75 -0.01
N VAL A 232 14.20 -0.47 0.41
CA VAL A 232 14.32 -1.62 -0.50
C VAL A 232 12.99 -2.31 -0.69
N GLY A 233 12.15 -2.37 0.31
CA GLY A 233 10.82 -2.98 0.24
C GLY A 233 10.08 -2.94 1.57
N ILE A 234 8.76 -3.13 1.48
CA ILE A 234 7.86 -3.25 2.62
C ILE A 234 7.45 -4.72 2.75
N SER A 235 7.61 -5.29 3.95
CA SER A 235 7.15 -6.64 4.25
C SER A 235 5.85 -6.59 5.04
N THR A 236 4.89 -7.43 4.65
CA THR A 236 3.63 -7.65 5.37
C THR A 236 3.60 -8.99 6.09
N ASN A 237 4.72 -9.70 6.11
CA ASN A 237 4.88 -10.95 6.86
C ASN A 237 5.00 -10.64 8.37
N LYS A 238 4.34 -11.45 9.19
CA LYS A 238 4.46 -11.46 10.65
C LYS A 238 5.23 -12.68 11.08
#